data_3006acb7a44a95f1299b6c5fc685d8ad
#
_entry.id   3006acb7a44a95f1299b6c5fc685d8ad
#
_cell.length_a   1.000
_cell.length_b   1.000
_cell.length_c   1.000
_cell.angle_alpha   90.00
_cell.angle_beta   90.00
_cell.angle_gamma   90.00
#
_symmetry.space_group_name_H-M   'P 1'
#
loop_
_entity.id
_entity.type
_entity.pdbx_description
1 polymer ?
#
loop_
_entity_poly.entity_id
_entity_poly.type
_entity_poly.pdbx_seq_one_letter_code
_entity_poly.pdbx_strand_id
1 'polypeptide(L)'
;MISHTALLSRVTLDVNDRQSMTSINQIVNNVVQLIVTGFTIKFVTAVGWRSVSIVYGLLTALMLLICFWGVREHLDMDAETEEVKVETVPLKEAVPAILKNKYFYLVAVLFILTLSIASGNGSMTVYYCGNILKDMNMMTPLSMALTLPVIIGNCFVPAIVKKMGHQKTLILSSILMLAGFLIVAINPYSGTLAIVGTVVRGFGNGAIFACGFALSAQVVDYGEWKFNVRSEGLVNSCVSFGQKVGLGLGAAIASWIIAAGGYVGTAKVQTASANSAIIFAYVWFGVILAALLLVVSLFLNIDKYEGQIKKDLEQGHKA
;
A
#
# COMPACT_ATOMS: atom_id res chain seq x y z
N MET A 1 7.14 -7.74 12.26
CA MET A 1 7.40 -7.07 10.97
C MET A 1 8.57 -6.08 11.04
N ILE A 2 8.66 -5.21 12.03
CA ILE A 2 9.76 -4.22 12.13
C ILE A 2 11.16 -4.89 12.21
N SER A 3 11.30 -5.96 12.98
CA SER A 3 12.55 -6.72 13.09
C SER A 3 12.99 -7.39 11.78
N HIS A 4 12.06 -7.89 10.97
CA HIS A 4 12.38 -8.54 9.69
C HIS A 4 12.87 -7.53 8.65
N THR A 5 12.30 -6.32 8.59
CA THR A 5 12.78 -5.26 7.71
C THR A 5 14.11 -4.66 8.17
N ALA A 6 14.35 -4.61 9.49
CA ALA A 6 15.63 -4.22 10.05
C ALA A 6 16.74 -5.24 9.76
N LEU A 7 16.42 -6.54 9.70
CA LEU A 7 17.36 -7.61 9.37
C LEU A 7 17.90 -7.46 7.92
N LEU A 8 17.04 -7.02 6.99
CA LEU A 8 17.43 -6.82 5.60
C LEU A 8 18.55 -5.78 5.45
N SER A 9 18.58 -4.77 6.31
CA SER A 9 19.63 -3.75 6.31
C SER A 9 20.96 -4.23 6.93
N ARG A 10 20.93 -5.34 7.67
CA ARG A 10 22.12 -5.92 8.35
C ARG A 10 22.71 -7.11 7.61
N VAL A 11 22.03 -7.66 6.62
CA VAL A 11 22.51 -8.83 5.84
C VAL A 11 23.49 -8.43 4.75
N THR A 12 23.38 -7.24 4.18
CA THR A 12 24.30 -6.75 3.15
C THR A 12 24.51 -5.24 3.24
N LEU A 13 25.76 -4.80 2.97
CA LEU A 13 26.14 -3.40 2.88
C LEU A 13 26.02 -2.85 1.46
N ASP A 14 25.96 -3.72 0.44
CA ASP A 14 25.82 -3.29 -0.95
C ASP A 14 24.38 -2.82 -1.23
N VAL A 15 24.27 -1.59 -1.76
CA VAL A 15 22.99 -0.95 -2.09
C VAL A 15 22.23 -1.72 -3.19
N ASN A 16 22.96 -2.27 -4.19
CA ASN A 16 22.35 -3.01 -5.29
C ASN A 16 21.79 -4.36 -4.81
N ASP A 17 22.54 -5.04 -3.94
CA ASP A 17 22.08 -6.31 -3.34
C ASP A 17 20.87 -6.08 -2.45
N ARG A 18 20.87 -5.00 -1.64
CA ARG A 18 19.73 -4.62 -0.79
C ARG A 18 18.47 -4.34 -1.62
N GLN A 19 18.62 -3.64 -2.76
CA GLN A 19 17.50 -3.37 -3.67
C GLN A 19 16.98 -4.65 -4.31
N SER A 20 17.87 -5.55 -4.73
CA SER A 20 17.52 -6.86 -5.30
C SER A 20 16.79 -7.73 -4.27
N MET A 21 17.27 -7.80 -3.03
CA MET A 21 16.61 -8.53 -1.94
C MET A 21 15.22 -7.96 -1.62
N THR A 22 15.07 -6.64 -1.63
CA THR A 22 13.76 -5.99 -1.42
C THR A 22 12.79 -6.33 -2.55
N SER A 23 13.25 -6.35 -3.79
CA SER A 23 12.43 -6.71 -4.96
C SER A 23 12.01 -8.18 -4.92
N ILE A 24 12.91 -9.09 -4.58
CA ILE A 24 12.62 -10.52 -4.41
C ILE A 24 11.59 -10.71 -3.29
N ASN A 25 11.76 -10.03 -2.15
CA ASN A 25 10.81 -10.09 -1.05
C ASN A 25 9.40 -9.64 -1.46
N GLN A 26 9.28 -8.57 -2.26
CA GLN A 26 8.00 -8.13 -2.80
C GLN A 26 7.36 -9.16 -3.75
N ILE A 27 8.15 -9.78 -4.63
CA ILE A 27 7.66 -10.83 -5.52
C ILE A 27 7.14 -12.02 -4.71
N VAL A 28 7.94 -12.49 -3.73
CA VAL A 28 7.55 -13.61 -2.86
C VAL A 28 6.28 -13.29 -2.08
N ASN A 29 6.17 -12.10 -1.49
CA ASN A 29 4.97 -11.68 -0.78
C ASN A 29 3.73 -11.71 -1.70
N ASN A 30 3.83 -11.19 -2.92
CA ASN A 30 2.72 -11.19 -3.88
C ASN A 30 2.32 -12.62 -4.30
N VAL A 31 3.29 -13.50 -4.53
CA VAL A 31 3.03 -14.92 -4.88
C VAL A 31 2.36 -15.64 -3.71
N VAL A 32 2.88 -15.49 -2.49
CA VAL A 32 2.28 -16.08 -1.29
C VAL A 32 0.86 -15.57 -1.08
N GLN A 33 0.64 -14.26 -1.25
CA GLN A 33 -0.69 -13.66 -1.15
C GLN A 33 -1.66 -14.25 -2.18
N LEU A 34 -1.23 -14.45 -3.44
CA LEU A 34 -2.05 -15.11 -4.46
C LEU A 34 -2.43 -16.54 -4.05
N ILE A 35 -1.46 -17.33 -3.59
CA ILE A 35 -1.70 -18.70 -3.15
C ILE A 35 -2.69 -18.71 -1.98
N VAL A 36 -2.42 -17.94 -0.94
CA VAL A 36 -3.29 -17.87 0.25
C VAL A 36 -4.69 -17.44 -0.14
N THR A 37 -4.84 -16.34 -0.90
CA THR A 37 -6.15 -15.81 -1.27
C THR A 37 -6.91 -16.77 -2.20
N GLY A 38 -6.21 -17.43 -3.13
CA GLY A 38 -6.83 -18.34 -4.11
C GLY A 38 -7.32 -19.66 -3.50
N PHE A 39 -6.63 -20.15 -2.48
CA PHE A 39 -6.90 -21.47 -1.93
C PHE A 39 -7.61 -21.47 -0.57
N THR A 40 -7.51 -20.39 0.23
CA THR A 40 -8.06 -20.35 1.60
C THR A 40 -9.54 -20.67 1.63
N ILE A 41 -10.36 -20.10 0.75
CA ILE A 41 -11.81 -20.36 0.75
C ILE A 41 -12.11 -21.83 0.46
N LYS A 42 -11.41 -22.44 -0.49
CA LYS A 42 -11.57 -23.88 -0.78
C LYS A 42 -11.20 -24.77 0.40
N PHE A 43 -10.12 -24.44 1.11
CA PHE A 43 -9.73 -25.14 2.32
C PHE A 43 -10.74 -24.94 3.46
N VAL A 44 -11.23 -23.72 3.63
CA VAL A 44 -12.24 -23.41 4.64
C VAL A 44 -13.55 -24.18 4.40
N THR A 45 -14.00 -24.27 3.16
CA THR A 45 -15.21 -25.05 2.83
C THR A 45 -15.03 -26.55 3.02
N ALA A 46 -13.79 -27.07 2.88
CA ALA A 46 -13.51 -28.50 3.06
C ALA A 46 -13.31 -28.89 4.54
N VAL A 47 -12.59 -28.10 5.34
CA VAL A 47 -12.16 -28.50 6.71
C VAL A 47 -12.55 -27.51 7.82
N GLY A 48 -13.24 -26.41 7.48
CA GLY A 48 -13.72 -25.40 8.40
C GLY A 48 -12.64 -24.37 8.84
N TRP A 49 -13.09 -23.23 9.33
CA TRP A 49 -12.22 -22.10 9.74
C TRP A 49 -11.21 -22.46 10.83
N ARG A 50 -11.62 -23.28 11.81
CA ARG A 50 -10.75 -23.67 12.94
C ARG A 50 -9.52 -24.44 12.46
N SER A 51 -9.70 -25.42 11.59
CA SER A 51 -8.60 -26.26 11.08
C SER A 51 -7.64 -25.45 10.21
N VAL A 52 -8.17 -24.60 9.32
CA VAL A 52 -7.36 -23.73 8.46
C VAL A 52 -6.53 -22.74 9.28
N SER A 53 -7.11 -22.13 10.33
CA SER A 53 -6.38 -21.20 11.21
C SER A 53 -5.24 -21.90 11.97
N ILE A 54 -5.44 -23.14 12.44
CA ILE A 54 -4.40 -23.92 13.11
C ILE A 54 -3.26 -24.23 12.13
N VAL A 55 -3.57 -24.69 10.93
CA VAL A 55 -2.56 -25.01 9.90
C VAL A 55 -1.75 -23.78 9.52
N TYR A 56 -2.39 -22.64 9.28
CA TYR A 56 -1.68 -21.39 8.96
C TYR A 56 -0.84 -20.88 10.13
N GLY A 57 -1.32 -21.03 11.37
CA GLY A 57 -0.57 -20.70 12.58
C GLY A 57 0.71 -21.53 12.72
N LEU A 58 0.58 -22.87 12.55
CA LEU A 58 1.73 -23.79 12.60
C LEU A 58 2.72 -23.52 11.46
N LEU A 59 2.23 -23.29 10.24
CA LEU A 59 3.08 -22.96 9.10
C LEU A 59 3.85 -21.65 9.33
N THR A 60 3.19 -20.63 9.88
CA THR A 60 3.83 -19.35 10.21
C THR A 60 4.90 -19.55 11.30
N ALA A 61 4.61 -20.31 12.34
CA ALA A 61 5.57 -20.62 13.40
C ALA A 61 6.80 -21.37 12.85
N LEU A 62 6.57 -22.37 11.99
CA LEU A 62 7.63 -23.12 11.33
C LEU A 62 8.52 -22.21 10.46
N MET A 63 7.92 -21.34 9.64
CA MET A 63 8.67 -20.40 8.79
C MET A 63 9.48 -19.41 9.62
N LEU A 64 8.97 -18.94 10.75
CA LEU A 64 9.71 -18.07 11.67
C LEU A 64 10.91 -18.81 12.30
N LEU A 65 10.76 -20.09 12.66
CA LEU A 65 11.87 -20.91 13.18
C LEU A 65 12.94 -21.15 12.11
N ILE A 66 12.54 -21.44 10.87
CA ILE A 66 13.48 -21.57 9.74
C ILE A 66 14.23 -20.25 9.51
N CYS A 67 13.53 -19.11 9.55
CA CYS A 67 14.14 -17.81 9.43
C CYS A 67 15.13 -17.54 10.56
N PHE A 68 14.77 -17.87 11.79
CA PHE A 68 15.64 -17.71 12.97
C PHE A 68 16.94 -18.54 12.87
N TRP A 69 16.88 -19.75 12.35
CA TRP A 69 18.06 -20.63 12.22
C TRP A 69 18.85 -20.37 10.95
N GLY A 70 18.21 -19.90 9.88
CA GLY A 70 18.83 -19.70 8.56
C GLY A 70 19.51 -18.35 8.41
N VAL A 71 19.08 -17.32 9.14
CA VAL A 71 19.64 -15.98 9.00
C VAL A 71 20.73 -15.77 10.06
N ARG A 72 21.98 -15.66 9.60
CA ARG A 72 23.10 -15.22 10.42
C ARG A 72 23.39 -13.75 10.13
N GLU A 73 23.52 -12.94 11.16
CA GLU A 73 24.02 -11.58 11.02
C GLU A 73 25.49 -11.64 10.63
N HIS A 74 25.85 -11.08 9.48
CA HIS A 74 27.23 -11.05 8.96
C HIS A 74 27.96 -9.76 9.37
N LEU A 75 27.48 -9.08 10.39
CA LEU A 75 28.19 -7.96 10.97
C LEU A 75 29.11 -8.49 12.06
N ASP A 76 30.36 -8.73 11.70
CA ASP A 76 31.46 -8.73 12.66
C ASP A 76 31.50 -7.34 13.29
N MET A 77 31.10 -7.25 14.56
CA MET A 77 31.07 -6.00 15.34
C MET A 77 32.49 -5.43 15.58
N ASP A 78 33.52 -6.13 15.10
CA ASP A 78 34.93 -5.77 15.27
C ASP A 78 35.58 -5.13 14.03
N ALA A 79 34.87 -5.06 12.88
CA ALA A 79 35.35 -4.19 11.82
C ALA A 79 35.06 -2.75 12.23
N GLU A 80 36.09 -1.99 12.49
CA GLU A 80 36.06 -0.53 12.61
C GLU A 80 35.27 0.02 11.42
N THR A 81 33.97 0.04 11.59
CA THR A 81 33.09 0.77 10.69
C THR A 81 33.51 2.21 10.94
N GLU A 82 34.23 2.82 9.99
CA GLU A 82 34.13 4.25 9.82
C GLU A 82 32.63 4.51 9.91
N GLU A 83 32.19 5.00 11.05
CA GLU A 83 30.89 5.61 11.19
C GLU A 83 30.83 6.61 10.05
N VAL A 84 30.16 6.24 8.96
CA VAL A 84 29.54 7.25 8.13
C VAL A 84 28.66 7.97 9.14
N LYS A 85 29.19 9.02 9.72
CA LYS A 85 28.46 9.97 10.56
C LYS A 85 27.35 10.48 9.66
N VAL A 86 26.25 9.73 9.65
CA VAL A 86 24.98 10.30 9.25
C VAL A 86 24.79 11.40 10.29
N GLU A 87 25.13 12.63 9.90
CA GLU A 87 24.87 13.80 10.73
C GLU A 87 23.37 13.74 11.04
N THR A 88 23.06 13.15 12.19
CA THR A 88 21.69 13.08 12.67
C THR A 88 21.33 14.49 13.10
N VAL A 89 20.71 15.21 12.18
CA VAL A 89 20.19 16.55 12.49
C VAL A 89 19.34 16.44 13.75
N PRO A 90 19.62 17.25 14.79
CA PRO A 90 18.84 17.22 16.02
C PRO A 90 17.34 17.33 15.72
N LEU A 91 16.53 16.50 16.37
CA LEU A 91 15.07 16.48 16.18
C LEU A 91 14.45 17.89 16.31
N LYS A 92 15.04 18.75 17.14
CA LYS A 92 14.60 20.14 17.32
C LYS A 92 14.69 20.99 16.04
N GLU A 93 15.63 20.66 15.15
CA GLU A 93 15.81 21.35 13.87
C GLU A 93 15.11 20.63 12.74
N ALA A 94 15.11 19.32 12.76
CA ALA A 94 14.48 18.49 11.73
C ALA A 94 12.96 18.61 11.72
N VAL A 95 12.30 18.61 12.87
CA VAL A 95 10.83 18.69 12.95
C VAL A 95 10.27 19.98 12.36
N PRO A 96 10.76 21.19 12.71
CA PRO A 96 10.26 22.42 12.09
C PRO A 96 10.50 22.50 10.58
N ALA A 97 11.63 21.97 10.08
CA ALA A 97 11.92 21.95 8.66
C ALA A 97 10.94 21.06 7.88
N ILE A 98 10.65 19.86 8.40
CA ILE A 98 9.69 18.94 7.80
C ILE A 98 8.27 19.48 7.85
N LEU A 99 7.87 20.11 8.96
CA LEU A 99 6.56 20.73 9.08
C LEU A 99 6.34 21.90 8.09
N LYS A 100 7.39 22.52 7.59
CA LYS A 100 7.33 23.51 6.50
C LYS A 100 7.28 22.89 5.10
N ASN A 101 7.60 21.61 4.97
CA ASN A 101 7.60 20.90 3.71
C ASN A 101 6.19 20.42 3.33
N LYS A 102 5.52 21.14 2.41
CA LYS A 102 4.17 20.77 1.96
C LYS A 102 4.08 19.38 1.35
N TYR A 103 5.13 18.90 0.69
CA TYR A 103 5.15 17.57 0.06
C TYR A 103 5.16 16.44 1.07
N PHE A 104 5.69 16.68 2.26
CA PHE A 104 5.63 15.75 3.37
C PHE A 104 4.18 15.37 3.74
N TYR A 105 3.31 16.37 3.90
CA TYR A 105 1.90 16.13 4.19
C TYR A 105 1.18 15.43 3.04
N LEU A 106 1.48 15.84 1.80
CA LEU A 106 0.85 15.24 0.62
C LEU A 106 1.19 13.75 0.48
N VAL A 107 2.44 13.37 0.74
CA VAL A 107 2.85 11.95 0.73
C VAL A 107 2.23 11.18 1.89
N ALA A 108 2.15 11.77 3.09
CA ALA A 108 1.45 11.14 4.22
C ALA A 108 -0.03 10.87 3.90
N VAL A 109 -0.74 11.86 3.38
CA VAL A 109 -2.14 11.74 2.98
C VAL A 109 -2.32 10.73 1.85
N LEU A 110 -1.40 10.69 0.88
CA LEU A 110 -1.39 9.69 -0.19
C LEU A 110 -1.39 8.26 0.38
N PHE A 111 -0.49 7.96 1.32
CA PHE A 111 -0.43 6.64 1.94
C PHE A 111 -1.65 6.35 2.81
N ILE A 112 -2.16 7.33 3.56
CA ILE A 112 -3.41 7.18 4.33
C ILE A 112 -4.56 6.81 3.40
N LEU A 113 -4.78 7.54 2.32
CA LEU A 113 -5.88 7.30 1.38
C LEU A 113 -5.74 5.94 0.70
N THR A 114 -4.54 5.62 0.19
CA THR A 114 -4.27 4.36 -0.52
C THR A 114 -4.54 3.14 0.37
N LEU A 115 -4.02 3.17 1.61
CA LEU A 115 -4.21 2.06 2.54
C LEU A 115 -5.64 2.01 3.10
N SER A 116 -6.33 3.16 3.23
CA SER A 116 -7.75 3.19 3.60
C SER A 116 -8.62 2.55 2.52
N ILE A 117 -8.32 2.79 1.23
CA ILE A 117 -8.99 2.11 0.12
C ILE A 117 -8.75 0.61 0.19
N ALA A 118 -7.51 0.18 0.34
CA ALA A 118 -7.14 -1.24 0.38
C ALA A 118 -7.80 -1.98 1.55
N SER A 119 -7.73 -1.42 2.75
CA SER A 119 -8.25 -2.00 3.98
C SER A 119 -9.79 -1.97 4.03
N GLY A 120 -10.41 -0.82 3.68
CA GLY A 120 -11.85 -0.68 3.65
C GLY A 120 -12.49 -1.62 2.63
N ASN A 121 -11.96 -1.64 1.39
CA ASN A 121 -12.48 -2.53 0.36
C ASN A 121 -12.22 -4.01 0.67
N GLY A 122 -11.02 -4.34 1.18
CA GLY A 122 -10.68 -5.71 1.59
C GLY A 122 -11.63 -6.26 2.65
N SER A 123 -11.92 -5.48 3.69
CA SER A 123 -12.84 -5.87 4.76
C SER A 123 -14.29 -6.01 4.29
N MET A 124 -14.71 -5.21 3.29
CA MET A 124 -16.08 -5.24 2.77
C MET A 124 -16.31 -6.30 1.69
N THR A 125 -15.27 -6.89 1.11
CA THR A 125 -15.40 -7.89 0.03
C THR A 125 -16.27 -9.08 0.46
N VAL A 126 -16.12 -9.58 1.68
CA VAL A 126 -16.92 -10.70 2.22
C VAL A 126 -18.40 -10.34 2.26
N TYR A 127 -18.73 -9.16 2.76
CA TYR A 127 -20.11 -8.68 2.88
C TYR A 127 -20.72 -8.42 1.50
N TYR A 128 -19.95 -7.89 0.57
CA TYR A 128 -20.38 -7.64 -0.80
C TYR A 128 -20.66 -8.95 -1.54
N CYS A 129 -19.79 -9.95 -1.47
CA CYS A 129 -20.00 -11.25 -2.10
C CYS A 129 -21.19 -11.99 -1.49
N GLY A 130 -21.31 -12.00 -0.15
CA GLY A 130 -22.37 -12.76 0.52
C GLY A 130 -23.75 -12.14 0.41
N ASN A 131 -23.88 -10.82 0.52
CA ASN A 131 -25.18 -10.15 0.61
C ASN A 131 -25.63 -9.54 -0.72
N ILE A 132 -24.72 -8.98 -1.52
CA ILE A 132 -25.06 -8.27 -2.76
C ILE A 132 -24.97 -9.19 -3.97
N LEU A 133 -23.84 -9.88 -4.18
CA LEU A 133 -23.67 -10.84 -5.27
C LEU A 133 -24.35 -12.18 -4.97
N LYS A 134 -24.64 -12.47 -3.70
CA LYS A 134 -25.22 -13.74 -3.21
C LYS A 134 -24.43 -14.97 -3.64
N ASP A 135 -23.15 -14.82 -3.89
CA ASP A 135 -22.21 -15.88 -4.25
C ASP A 135 -20.85 -15.69 -3.57
N MET A 136 -20.59 -16.46 -2.54
CA MET A 136 -19.32 -16.44 -1.80
C MET A 136 -18.14 -16.92 -2.66
N ASN A 137 -18.38 -17.71 -3.72
CA ASN A 137 -17.30 -18.16 -4.60
C ASN A 137 -16.68 -17.00 -5.39
N MET A 138 -17.39 -15.87 -5.51
CA MET A 138 -16.87 -14.66 -6.16
C MET A 138 -15.73 -14.00 -5.39
N MET A 139 -15.47 -14.37 -4.13
CA MET A 139 -14.33 -13.83 -3.37
C MET A 139 -13.00 -14.15 -4.04
N THR A 140 -12.80 -15.38 -4.49
CA THR A 140 -11.55 -15.79 -5.16
C THR A 140 -11.33 -15.06 -6.49
N PRO A 141 -12.28 -15.05 -7.43
CA PRO A 141 -12.15 -14.26 -8.66
C PRO A 141 -11.91 -12.78 -8.44
N LEU A 142 -12.60 -12.14 -7.48
CA LEU A 142 -12.40 -10.72 -7.17
C LEU A 142 -11.01 -10.44 -6.59
N SER A 143 -10.52 -11.31 -5.71
CA SER A 143 -9.17 -11.17 -5.15
C SER A 143 -8.09 -11.37 -6.21
N MET A 144 -8.26 -12.34 -7.11
CA MET A 144 -7.36 -12.55 -8.24
C MET A 144 -7.44 -11.39 -9.24
N ALA A 145 -8.63 -10.88 -9.51
CA ALA A 145 -8.87 -9.73 -10.37
C ALA A 145 -8.22 -8.44 -9.84
N LEU A 146 -7.97 -8.34 -8.53
CA LEU A 146 -7.18 -7.26 -7.95
C LEU A 146 -5.69 -7.54 -8.04
N THR A 147 -5.25 -8.72 -7.59
CA THR A 147 -3.83 -9.01 -7.35
C THR A 147 -3.04 -9.22 -8.65
N LEU A 148 -3.61 -9.92 -9.63
CA LEU A 148 -2.92 -10.18 -10.91
C LEU A 148 -2.60 -8.88 -11.67
N PRO A 149 -3.54 -7.92 -11.85
CA PRO A 149 -3.22 -6.65 -12.49
C PRO A 149 -2.22 -5.79 -11.70
N VAL A 150 -2.21 -5.88 -10.37
CA VAL A 150 -1.18 -5.22 -9.55
C VAL A 150 0.22 -5.74 -9.89
N ILE A 151 0.39 -7.06 -9.96
CA ILE A 151 1.69 -7.69 -10.30
C ILE A 151 2.11 -7.30 -11.72
N ILE A 152 1.22 -7.49 -12.68
CA ILE A 152 1.48 -7.17 -14.10
C ILE A 152 1.78 -5.67 -14.25
N GLY A 153 0.94 -4.82 -13.64
CA GLY A 153 1.09 -3.36 -13.67
C GLY A 153 2.46 -2.92 -13.14
N ASN A 154 2.89 -3.48 -12.01
CA ASN A 154 4.19 -3.17 -11.42
C ASN A 154 5.38 -3.43 -12.35
N CYS A 155 5.31 -4.43 -13.24
CA CYS A 155 6.36 -4.66 -14.22
C CYS A 155 6.49 -3.50 -15.23
N PHE A 156 5.41 -2.80 -15.53
CA PHE A 156 5.39 -1.67 -16.49
C PHE A 156 5.64 -0.31 -15.83
N VAL A 157 5.49 -0.19 -14.52
CA VAL A 157 5.66 1.10 -13.79
C VAL A 157 7.00 1.76 -14.09
N PRO A 158 8.17 1.09 -14.04
CA PRO A 158 9.45 1.74 -14.32
C PRO A 158 9.52 2.36 -15.72
N ALA A 159 8.98 1.65 -16.72
CA ALA A 159 8.94 2.15 -18.10
C ALA A 159 8.01 3.38 -18.26
N ILE A 160 6.86 3.36 -17.58
CA ILE A 160 5.91 4.47 -17.59
C ILE A 160 6.50 5.68 -16.87
N VAL A 161 7.10 5.49 -15.69
CA VAL A 161 7.74 6.55 -14.91
C VAL A 161 8.89 7.18 -15.69
N LYS A 162 9.74 6.37 -16.35
CA LYS A 162 10.84 6.89 -17.20
C LYS A 162 10.33 7.80 -18.32
N LYS A 163 9.12 7.53 -18.86
CA LYS A 163 8.54 8.28 -19.97
C LYS A 163 7.76 9.51 -19.51
N MET A 164 7.03 9.43 -18.40
CA MET A 164 6.05 10.42 -17.98
C MET A 164 6.38 11.12 -16.65
N GLY A 165 7.31 10.59 -15.86
CA GLY A 165 7.62 11.02 -14.49
C GLY A 165 6.68 10.40 -13.45
N HIS A 166 7.03 10.57 -12.17
CA HIS A 166 6.29 9.98 -11.05
C HIS A 166 4.90 10.61 -10.88
N GLN A 167 4.78 11.94 -10.97
CA GLN A 167 3.51 12.65 -10.80
C GLN A 167 2.47 12.21 -11.83
N LYS A 168 2.81 12.23 -13.12
CA LYS A 168 1.84 11.86 -14.18
C LYS A 168 1.44 10.39 -14.09
N THR A 169 2.38 9.51 -13.72
CA THR A 169 2.10 8.09 -13.48
C THR A 169 1.13 7.94 -12.31
N LEU A 170 1.31 8.69 -11.23
CA LEU A 170 0.42 8.70 -10.07
C LEU A 170 -1.00 9.19 -10.42
N ILE A 171 -1.10 10.26 -11.23
CA ILE A 171 -2.39 10.79 -11.72
C ILE A 171 -3.10 9.73 -12.57
N LEU A 172 -2.40 9.12 -13.53
CA LEU A 172 -2.97 8.06 -14.37
C LEU A 172 -3.48 6.88 -13.51
N SER A 173 -2.70 6.48 -12.53
CA SER A 173 -3.05 5.39 -11.61
C SER A 173 -4.27 5.73 -10.76
N SER A 174 -4.36 6.97 -10.29
CA SER A 174 -5.53 7.45 -9.52
C SER A 174 -6.79 7.49 -10.39
N ILE A 175 -6.66 7.88 -11.67
CA ILE A 175 -7.76 7.84 -12.64
C ILE A 175 -8.22 6.40 -12.88
N LEU A 176 -7.29 5.46 -13.08
CA LEU A 176 -7.63 4.03 -13.24
C LEU A 176 -8.32 3.47 -12.01
N MET A 177 -7.87 3.84 -10.82
CA MET A 177 -8.50 3.42 -9.57
C MET A 177 -9.92 3.97 -9.45
N LEU A 178 -10.13 5.25 -9.73
CA LEU A 178 -11.43 5.89 -9.73
C LEU A 178 -12.37 5.26 -10.78
N ALA A 179 -11.88 5.08 -12.01
CA ALA A 179 -12.65 4.45 -13.09
C ALA A 179 -13.09 3.03 -12.73
N GLY A 180 -12.19 2.25 -12.10
CA GLY A 180 -12.52 0.90 -11.65
C GLY A 180 -13.67 0.87 -10.63
N PHE A 181 -13.70 1.78 -9.67
CA PHE A 181 -14.82 1.91 -8.74
C PHE A 181 -16.10 2.39 -9.44
N LEU A 182 -16.01 3.33 -10.38
CA LEU A 182 -17.16 3.83 -11.13
C LEU A 182 -17.78 2.72 -12.04
N ILE A 183 -16.96 1.83 -12.62
CA ILE A 183 -17.46 0.67 -13.37
C ILE A 183 -18.32 -0.22 -12.46
N VAL A 184 -17.90 -0.50 -11.24
CA VAL A 184 -18.70 -1.26 -10.27
C VAL A 184 -19.96 -0.50 -9.89
N ALA A 185 -19.91 0.84 -9.79
CA ALA A 185 -21.05 1.69 -9.44
C ALA A 185 -22.18 1.66 -10.49
N ILE A 186 -21.89 1.36 -11.76
CA ILE A 186 -22.92 1.26 -12.83
C ILE A 186 -23.98 0.22 -12.47
N ASN A 187 -23.55 -0.96 -12.04
CA ASN A 187 -24.46 -2.00 -11.53
C ASN A 187 -23.74 -2.83 -10.45
N PRO A 188 -23.91 -2.47 -9.17
CA PRO A 188 -23.26 -3.16 -8.05
C PRO A 188 -23.70 -4.63 -7.88
N TYR A 189 -24.78 -5.05 -8.51
CA TYR A 189 -25.28 -6.43 -8.42
C TYR A 189 -24.67 -7.35 -9.49
N SER A 190 -23.91 -6.79 -10.45
CA SER A 190 -23.28 -7.56 -11.52
C SER A 190 -21.89 -8.06 -11.12
N GLY A 191 -21.71 -9.38 -10.99
CA GLY A 191 -20.41 -10.01 -10.73
C GLY A 191 -19.38 -9.72 -11.83
N THR A 192 -19.83 -9.64 -13.09
CA THR A 192 -18.94 -9.31 -14.22
C THR A 192 -18.40 -7.89 -14.12
N LEU A 193 -19.25 -6.89 -13.83
CA LEU A 193 -18.79 -5.51 -13.64
C LEU A 193 -17.90 -5.37 -12.40
N ALA A 194 -18.19 -6.14 -11.34
CA ALA A 194 -17.34 -6.19 -10.17
C ALA A 194 -15.93 -6.70 -10.50
N ILE A 195 -15.79 -7.75 -11.32
CA ILE A 195 -14.50 -8.28 -11.77
C ILE A 195 -13.80 -7.26 -12.67
N VAL A 196 -14.46 -6.74 -13.70
CA VAL A 196 -13.87 -5.78 -14.66
C VAL A 196 -13.39 -4.52 -13.94
N GLY A 197 -14.24 -3.93 -13.08
CA GLY A 197 -13.86 -2.75 -12.30
C GLY A 197 -12.70 -3.04 -11.34
N THR A 198 -12.66 -4.24 -10.76
CA THR A 198 -11.54 -4.67 -9.88
C THR A 198 -10.23 -4.85 -10.67
N VAL A 199 -10.26 -5.39 -11.88
CA VAL A 199 -9.09 -5.47 -12.78
C VAL A 199 -8.57 -4.07 -13.10
N VAL A 200 -9.42 -3.15 -13.49
CA VAL A 200 -9.01 -1.77 -13.85
C VAL A 200 -8.36 -1.07 -12.68
N ARG A 201 -8.97 -1.12 -11.49
CA ARG A 201 -8.36 -0.51 -10.29
C ARG A 201 -7.08 -1.21 -9.83
N GLY A 202 -6.92 -2.51 -10.11
CA GLY A 202 -5.72 -3.27 -9.82
C GLY A 202 -4.49 -2.71 -10.55
N PHE A 203 -4.62 -2.36 -11.84
CA PHE A 203 -3.54 -1.69 -12.58
C PHE A 203 -3.16 -0.34 -11.96
N GLY A 204 -4.12 0.43 -11.46
CA GLY A 204 -3.84 1.69 -10.76
C GLY A 204 -3.13 1.47 -9.42
N ASN A 205 -3.55 0.48 -8.64
CA ASN A 205 -3.09 0.27 -7.28
C ASN A 205 -1.57 0.01 -7.17
N GLY A 206 -1.03 -0.85 -8.03
CA GLY A 206 0.41 -1.19 -8.01
C GLY A 206 1.29 0.04 -8.23
N ALA A 207 0.99 0.84 -9.24
CA ALA A 207 1.76 2.01 -9.59
C ALA A 207 1.71 3.12 -8.51
N ILE A 208 0.59 3.25 -7.78
CA ILE A 208 0.47 4.21 -6.67
C ILE A 208 1.49 3.91 -5.57
N PHE A 209 1.66 2.65 -5.19
CA PHE A 209 2.65 2.26 -4.19
C PHE A 209 4.07 2.52 -4.66
N ALA A 210 4.42 2.10 -5.88
CA ALA A 210 5.76 2.28 -6.43
C ALA A 210 6.12 3.77 -6.53
N CYS A 211 5.23 4.61 -7.09
CA CYS A 211 5.43 6.05 -7.18
C CYS A 211 5.43 6.72 -5.79
N GLY A 212 4.59 6.27 -4.86
CA GLY A 212 4.53 6.81 -3.50
C GLY A 212 5.86 6.69 -2.75
N PHE A 213 6.52 5.53 -2.82
CA PHE A 213 7.83 5.34 -2.21
C PHE A 213 8.92 6.16 -2.92
N ALA A 214 8.90 6.24 -4.25
CA ALA A 214 9.84 7.08 -4.99
C ALA A 214 9.66 8.57 -4.64
N LEU A 215 8.42 9.04 -4.56
CA LEU A 215 8.10 10.41 -4.16
C LEU A 215 8.51 10.69 -2.70
N SER A 216 8.43 9.70 -1.80
CA SER A 216 8.90 9.90 -0.42
C SER A 216 10.41 10.16 -0.36
N ALA A 217 11.21 9.50 -1.20
CA ALA A 217 12.63 9.80 -1.33
C ALA A 217 12.87 11.21 -1.90
N GLN A 218 12.14 11.62 -2.93
CA GLN A 218 12.22 12.98 -3.47
C GLN A 218 11.83 14.06 -2.44
N VAL A 219 10.92 13.76 -1.51
CA VAL A 219 10.55 14.68 -0.42
C VAL A 219 11.72 14.90 0.55
N VAL A 220 12.56 13.88 0.77
CA VAL A 220 13.80 14.01 1.55
C VAL A 220 14.79 14.94 0.84
N ASP A 221 15.03 14.70 -0.46
CA ASP A 221 15.95 15.51 -1.26
C ASP A 221 15.47 16.97 -1.38
N TYR A 222 14.16 17.19 -1.54
CA TYR A 222 13.57 18.54 -1.50
C TYR A 222 13.75 19.21 -0.13
N GLY A 223 13.65 18.46 0.96
CA GLY A 223 13.88 18.94 2.32
C GLY A 223 15.33 19.39 2.52
N GLU A 224 16.28 18.62 2.02
CA GLU A 224 17.71 18.94 2.06
C GLU A 224 18.01 20.19 1.22
N TRP A 225 17.52 20.22 -0.02
CA TRP A 225 17.75 21.34 -0.92
C TRP A 225 17.18 22.66 -0.39
N LYS A 226 15.95 22.65 0.15
CA LYS A 226 15.24 23.89 0.52
C LYS A 226 15.44 24.33 1.96
N PHE A 227 15.64 23.40 2.87
CA PHE A 227 15.71 23.69 4.31
C PHE A 227 17.08 23.31 4.92
N ASN A 228 18.03 22.84 4.12
CA ASN A 228 19.33 22.33 4.57
C ASN A 228 19.22 21.22 5.62
N VAL A 229 18.14 20.44 5.60
CA VAL A 229 17.86 19.37 6.56
C VAL A 229 17.53 18.10 5.84
N ARG A 230 18.42 17.12 5.87
CA ARG A 230 18.19 15.77 5.37
C ARG A 230 17.56 14.91 6.48
N SER A 231 16.31 14.50 6.32
CA SER A 231 15.55 13.83 7.38
C SER A 231 14.86 12.56 6.88
N GLU A 232 15.64 11.60 6.37
CA GLU A 232 15.14 10.32 5.86
C GLU A 232 14.30 9.55 6.90
N GLY A 233 14.80 9.48 8.14
CA GLY A 233 14.13 8.76 9.22
C GLY A 233 12.74 9.30 9.54
N LEU A 234 12.58 10.64 9.55
CA LEU A 234 11.28 11.27 9.85
C LEU A 234 10.29 11.09 8.69
N VAL A 235 10.73 11.22 7.43
CA VAL A 235 9.87 10.99 6.26
C VAL A 235 9.40 9.54 6.23
N ASN A 236 10.30 8.57 6.41
CA ASN A 236 9.96 7.15 6.45
C ASN A 236 9.04 6.80 7.64
N SER A 237 9.23 7.44 8.79
CA SER A 237 8.34 7.28 9.95
C SER A 237 6.94 7.81 9.64
N CYS A 238 6.83 8.94 8.93
CA CYS A 238 5.55 9.49 8.51
C CYS A 238 4.84 8.59 7.48
N VAL A 239 5.57 8.04 6.51
CA VAL A 239 5.04 7.05 5.57
C VAL A 239 4.49 5.84 6.33
N SER A 240 5.28 5.29 7.26
CA SER A 240 4.87 4.14 8.08
C SER A 240 3.67 4.47 8.97
N PHE A 241 3.62 5.65 9.56
CA PHE A 241 2.48 6.16 10.32
C PHE A 241 1.24 6.27 9.42
N GLY A 242 1.38 6.92 8.26
CA GLY A 242 0.30 7.06 7.28
C GLY A 242 -0.27 5.71 6.85
N GLN A 243 0.59 4.72 6.62
CA GLN A 243 0.18 3.35 6.30
C GLN A 243 -0.65 2.72 7.44
N LYS A 244 -0.18 2.80 8.69
CA LYS A 244 -0.90 2.22 9.84
C LYS A 244 -2.23 2.90 10.10
N VAL A 245 -2.24 4.24 10.05
CA VAL A 245 -3.47 5.04 10.17
C VAL A 245 -4.45 4.69 9.05
N GLY A 246 -3.98 4.62 7.79
CA GLY A 246 -4.82 4.27 6.64
C GLY A 246 -5.44 2.88 6.78
N LEU A 247 -4.67 1.87 7.16
CA LEU A 247 -5.18 0.51 7.39
C LEU A 247 -6.26 0.48 8.48
N GLY A 248 -6.05 1.19 9.59
CA GLY A 248 -7.02 1.24 10.68
C GLY A 248 -8.29 2.02 10.30
N LEU A 249 -8.13 3.24 9.76
CA LEU A 249 -9.26 4.10 9.37
C LEU A 249 -10.13 3.48 8.28
N GLY A 250 -9.52 2.88 7.25
CA GLY A 250 -10.26 2.28 6.15
C GLY A 250 -11.22 1.19 6.62
N ALA A 251 -10.73 0.23 7.39
CA ALA A 251 -11.54 -0.84 7.93
C ALA A 251 -12.59 -0.33 8.94
N ALA A 252 -12.21 0.60 9.82
CA ALA A 252 -13.11 1.15 10.85
C ALA A 252 -14.27 1.92 10.21
N ILE A 253 -13.98 2.86 9.29
CA ILE A 253 -15.00 3.66 8.63
C ILE A 253 -15.94 2.76 7.81
N ALA A 254 -15.41 1.81 7.04
CA ALA A 254 -16.22 0.88 6.27
C ALA A 254 -17.15 0.05 7.19
N SER A 255 -16.63 -0.40 8.34
CA SER A 255 -17.42 -1.14 9.33
C SER A 255 -18.49 -0.26 9.99
N TRP A 256 -18.19 0.99 10.30
CA TRP A 256 -19.18 1.93 10.83
C TRP A 256 -20.30 2.24 9.84
N ILE A 257 -19.99 2.34 8.55
CA ILE A 257 -21.00 2.55 7.49
C ILE A 257 -22.00 1.39 7.49
N ILE A 258 -21.55 0.13 7.49
CA ILE A 258 -22.46 -1.01 7.46
C ILE A 258 -23.25 -1.16 8.79
N ALA A 259 -22.62 -0.84 9.92
CA ALA A 259 -23.29 -0.84 11.22
C ALA A 259 -24.39 0.24 11.28
N ALA A 260 -24.11 1.45 10.81
CA ALA A 260 -25.11 2.53 10.70
C ALA A 260 -26.26 2.18 9.75
N GLY A 261 -26.00 1.34 8.70
CA GLY A 261 -27.03 0.79 7.82
C GLY A 261 -27.90 -0.29 8.46
N GLY A 262 -27.62 -0.69 9.70
CA GLY A 262 -28.39 -1.71 10.42
C GLY A 262 -28.04 -3.15 10.00
N TYR A 263 -26.78 -3.41 9.63
CA TYR A 263 -26.33 -4.77 9.34
C TYR A 263 -26.35 -5.64 10.61
N VAL A 264 -26.97 -6.83 10.50
CA VAL A 264 -27.08 -7.81 11.58
C VAL A 264 -26.44 -9.13 11.15
N GLY A 265 -25.29 -9.46 11.72
CA GLY A 265 -24.49 -10.64 11.30
C GLY A 265 -25.18 -12.00 11.45
N THR A 266 -26.19 -12.11 12.32
CA THR A 266 -26.96 -13.34 12.54
C THR A 266 -28.21 -13.46 11.65
N ALA A 267 -28.61 -12.38 10.96
CA ALA A 267 -29.79 -12.35 10.10
C ALA A 267 -29.51 -13.09 8.78
N LYS A 268 -30.40 -14.03 8.43
CA LYS A 268 -30.32 -14.76 7.14
C LYS A 268 -30.51 -13.87 5.93
N VAL A 269 -31.30 -12.82 6.08
CA VAL A 269 -31.59 -11.83 5.01
C VAL A 269 -31.40 -10.46 5.63
N GLN A 270 -30.62 -9.62 4.98
CA GLN A 270 -30.36 -8.24 5.39
C GLN A 270 -31.47 -7.30 4.91
N THR A 271 -31.68 -6.21 5.64
CA THR A 271 -32.61 -5.15 5.25
C THR A 271 -32.11 -4.43 3.98
N ALA A 272 -33.01 -3.74 3.28
CA ALA A 272 -32.62 -2.91 2.13
C ALA A 272 -31.61 -1.81 2.52
N SER A 273 -31.76 -1.23 3.73
CA SER A 273 -30.83 -0.24 4.28
C SER A 273 -29.42 -0.83 4.47
N ALA A 274 -29.32 -2.03 5.08
CA ALA A 274 -28.05 -2.71 5.27
C ALA A 274 -27.36 -3.04 3.93
N ASN A 275 -28.12 -3.50 2.93
CA ASN A 275 -27.59 -3.76 1.59
C ASN A 275 -27.09 -2.48 0.91
N SER A 276 -27.82 -1.38 1.03
CA SER A 276 -27.38 -0.07 0.53
C SER A 276 -26.10 0.40 1.22
N ALA A 277 -25.97 0.19 2.53
CA ALA A 277 -24.76 0.52 3.28
C ALA A 277 -23.56 -0.34 2.87
N ILE A 278 -23.76 -1.64 2.56
CA ILE A 278 -22.71 -2.51 2.03
C ILE A 278 -22.24 -2.00 0.66
N ILE A 279 -23.16 -1.64 -0.24
CA ILE A 279 -22.82 -1.07 -1.54
C ILE A 279 -22.08 0.24 -1.36
N PHE A 280 -22.53 1.10 -0.45
CA PHE A 280 -21.85 2.37 -0.16
C PHE A 280 -20.43 2.15 0.35
N ALA A 281 -20.25 1.25 1.31
CA ALA A 281 -18.94 0.96 1.90
C ALA A 281 -17.98 0.29 0.91
N TYR A 282 -18.48 -0.58 0.01
CA TYR A 282 -17.62 -1.27 -0.96
C TYR A 282 -17.30 -0.41 -2.18
N VAL A 283 -18.28 0.37 -2.69
CA VAL A 283 -18.16 1.11 -3.95
C VAL A 283 -17.93 2.60 -3.70
N TRP A 284 -18.91 3.30 -3.11
CA TRP A 284 -18.90 4.77 -3.01
C TRP A 284 -17.84 5.31 -2.07
N PHE A 285 -17.56 4.62 -0.98
CA PHE A 285 -16.44 4.96 -0.10
C PHE A 285 -15.10 4.90 -0.88
N GLY A 286 -14.93 3.86 -1.72
CA GLY A 286 -13.79 3.74 -2.63
C GLY A 286 -13.73 4.88 -3.67
N VAL A 287 -14.88 5.26 -4.26
CA VAL A 287 -14.97 6.39 -5.21
C VAL A 287 -14.51 7.69 -4.55
N ILE A 288 -15.03 7.98 -3.35
CA ILE A 288 -14.68 9.22 -2.60
C ILE A 288 -13.17 9.25 -2.32
N LEU A 289 -12.60 8.17 -1.78
CA LEU A 289 -11.18 8.12 -1.46
C LEU A 289 -10.29 8.17 -2.72
N ALA A 290 -10.70 7.52 -3.81
CA ALA A 290 -9.97 7.56 -5.09
C ALA A 290 -10.03 8.96 -5.74
N ALA A 291 -11.15 9.68 -5.61
CA ALA A 291 -11.26 11.06 -6.05
C ALA A 291 -10.34 11.98 -5.22
N LEU A 292 -10.30 11.82 -3.89
CA LEU A 292 -9.38 12.55 -3.02
C LEU A 292 -7.91 12.21 -3.37
N LEU A 293 -7.62 10.96 -3.65
CA LEU A 293 -6.29 10.52 -4.07
C LEU A 293 -5.86 11.18 -5.38
N LEU A 294 -6.78 11.31 -6.34
CA LEU A 294 -6.54 12.03 -7.60
C LEU A 294 -6.23 13.50 -7.32
N VAL A 295 -6.98 14.17 -6.45
CA VAL A 295 -6.71 15.55 -6.05
C VAL A 295 -5.32 15.68 -5.42
N VAL A 296 -4.95 14.81 -4.49
CA VAL A 296 -3.61 14.80 -3.88
C VAL A 296 -2.52 14.61 -4.94
N SER A 297 -2.75 13.71 -5.90
CA SER A 297 -1.81 13.44 -7.00
C SER A 297 -1.56 14.67 -7.90
N LEU A 298 -2.56 15.52 -8.09
CA LEU A 298 -2.42 16.75 -8.85
C LEU A 298 -1.51 17.77 -8.15
N PHE A 299 -1.53 17.79 -6.81
CA PHE A 299 -0.68 18.69 -6.01
C PHE A 299 0.73 18.18 -5.76
N LEU A 300 0.99 16.87 -5.97
CA LEU A 300 2.31 16.24 -5.83
C LEU A 300 3.22 16.52 -7.04
N ASN A 301 3.55 17.77 -7.29
CA ASN A 301 4.31 18.22 -8.45
C ASN A 301 5.81 18.39 -8.19
N ILE A 302 6.39 17.54 -7.34
CA ILE A 302 7.79 17.60 -6.94
C ILE A 302 8.76 17.28 -8.10
N ASP A 303 8.34 16.47 -9.07
CA ASP A 303 9.13 16.11 -10.27
C ASP A 303 9.66 17.35 -11.04
N LYS A 304 8.98 18.50 -10.92
CA LYS A 304 9.42 19.74 -11.57
C LYS A 304 10.78 20.24 -11.06
N TYR A 305 11.10 19.91 -9.83
CA TYR A 305 12.31 20.36 -9.16
C TYR A 305 13.43 19.30 -9.20
N GLU A 306 13.14 18.06 -9.61
CA GLU A 306 14.10 16.95 -9.57
C GLU A 306 15.41 17.26 -10.28
N GLY A 307 15.35 17.81 -11.50
CA GLY A 307 16.54 18.14 -12.28
C GLY A 307 17.36 19.29 -11.68
N GLN A 308 16.71 20.25 -11.01
CA GLN A 308 17.37 21.36 -10.33
C GLN A 308 17.98 20.88 -9.01
N ILE A 309 17.23 20.15 -8.22
CA ILE A 309 17.67 19.57 -6.93
C ILE A 309 18.94 18.75 -7.12
N LYS A 310 18.97 17.84 -8.12
CA LYS A 310 20.16 17.02 -8.40
C LYS A 310 21.38 17.88 -8.73
N LYS A 311 21.23 18.87 -9.62
CA LYS A 311 22.34 19.76 -10.00
C LYS A 311 22.88 20.57 -8.82
N ASP A 312 21.96 21.16 -8.05
CA ASP A 312 22.34 22.03 -6.93
C ASP A 312 23.00 21.23 -5.80
N LEU A 313 22.49 20.03 -5.49
CA LEU A 313 23.07 19.14 -4.47
C LEU A 313 24.42 18.58 -4.91
N GLU A 314 24.61 18.17 -6.18
CA GLU A 314 25.89 17.70 -6.71
C GLU A 314 26.96 18.81 -6.73
N GLN A 315 26.58 20.05 -6.92
CA GLN A 315 27.47 21.22 -6.91
C GLN A 315 27.71 21.81 -5.51
N GLY A 316 27.11 21.22 -4.47
CA GLY A 316 27.16 21.74 -3.10
C GLY A 316 26.40 23.06 -2.92
N HIS A 317 25.63 23.50 -3.91
CA HIS A 317 24.75 24.68 -3.81
C HIS A 317 23.41 24.26 -3.18
N LYS A 318 23.03 24.98 -2.14
CA LYS A 318 21.73 24.81 -1.45
C LYS A 318 20.88 26.04 -1.74
N ALA A 319 19.59 25.86 -1.89
CA ALA A 319 18.64 26.94 -2.25
C ALA A 319 18.43 27.95 -1.12
#